data_ef667c5f9a9253a21808ecdd6aa27adb
#
_entry.id   ef667c5f9a9253a21808ecdd6aa27adb
#
_cell.length_a   1.000
_cell.length_b   1.000
_cell.length_c   1.000
_cell.angle_alpha   90.00
_cell.angle_beta   90.00
_cell.angle_gamma   90.00
#
_symmetry.space_group_name_H-M   'P 1'
#
loop_
_entity.id
_entity.type
_entity.pdbx_description
1 polymer ?
#
loop_
_entity_poly.entity_id
_entity_poly.type
_entity_poly.pdbx_seq_one_letter_code
_entity_poly.pdbx_strand_id
1 'polypeptide(L)'
;MKRIIYLFGVSVILHGCGNSSSLPKPLEGKIEKEQIAVTTKVPGKIEEIRVKTGQFVHKGDTLMVLELPEVEAKALQAKSALAAAQAQYDMAVKGATDGQMQQLQAKAAGLKEQYDFAQKSINRMRNLLQDSLISQQQYDETYAKYQGAKNQYLAAQAEIEDVRRGARIEQQKMALAQRERALGAVTEVGVAARERYILAPQDMTIETINLQVGELALAGYSLASGYLVDETFFRLTVPESRVKEFAVNTEKTLTIPYLDGKEVQARVESIKALTSYASISTAYPDFEIQETLFEVRLAPVDVQLGNELLTKASFVVK
;
A
#
# COMPACT_ATOMS: atom_id res chain seq x y z
N MET A 1 108.60 13.34 33.79
CA MET A 1 107.43 12.54 34.11
C MET A 1 106.29 13.49 34.43
N LYS A 2 105.42 13.76 33.48
CA LYS A 2 104.38 14.77 33.59
C LYS A 2 103.05 14.06 33.91
N ARG A 3 102.43 14.41 35.02
CA ARG A 3 101.08 13.98 35.37
C ARG A 3 100.07 14.98 34.77
N ILE A 4 99.23 14.48 33.92
CA ILE A 4 98.13 15.21 33.36
C ILE A 4 96.88 14.84 34.17
N ILE A 5 96.27 15.83 34.80
CA ILE A 5 94.99 15.74 35.54
C ILE A 5 93.88 16.10 34.57
N TYR A 6 92.95 15.15 34.28
CA TYR A 6 91.72 15.42 33.50
C TYR A 6 90.64 15.86 34.45
N LEU A 7 90.15 17.07 34.27
CA LEU A 7 88.95 17.63 34.93
C LEU A 7 87.75 17.22 34.13
N PHE A 8 86.85 16.42 34.75
CA PHE A 8 85.60 15.94 34.15
C PHE A 8 84.54 16.95 34.49
N GLY A 9 84.15 17.80 33.53
CA GLY A 9 82.97 18.75 33.67
C GLY A 9 81.65 18.02 33.48
N VAL A 10 80.88 17.89 34.52
CA VAL A 10 79.49 17.37 34.46
C VAL A 10 78.59 18.46 33.94
N SER A 11 78.11 18.37 32.69
CA SER A 11 77.09 19.22 32.12
C SER A 11 75.72 18.67 32.47
N VAL A 12 74.99 19.34 33.39
CA VAL A 12 73.59 19.02 33.75
C VAL A 12 72.68 19.64 32.67
N ILE A 13 72.19 18.80 31.79
CA ILE A 13 71.17 19.18 30.80
C ILE A 13 69.81 19.17 31.53
N LEU A 14 69.29 20.35 31.87
CA LEU A 14 67.92 20.56 32.28
C LEU A 14 66.98 20.29 31.09
N HIS A 15 66.39 19.07 31.08
CA HIS A 15 65.28 18.79 30.17
C HIS A 15 64.03 19.50 30.75
N GLY A 16 63.72 20.66 30.22
CA GLY A 16 62.43 21.29 30.38
C GLY A 16 61.35 20.42 29.76
N CYS A 17 60.53 19.70 30.56
CA CYS A 17 59.25 19.16 30.11
C CYS A 17 58.37 20.34 29.79
N GLY A 18 58.30 20.69 28.49
CA GLY A 18 57.29 21.57 27.95
C GLY A 18 55.93 20.88 28.15
N ASN A 19 55.17 21.33 29.09
CA ASN A 19 53.76 20.97 29.24
C ASN A 19 53.05 21.60 28.05
N SER A 20 52.99 20.90 26.90
CA SER A 20 52.15 21.27 25.78
C SER A 20 50.71 21.12 26.26
N SER A 21 50.12 22.22 26.76
CA SER A 21 48.68 22.34 26.87
C SER A 21 48.12 22.22 25.45
N SER A 22 47.84 20.99 25.05
CA SER A 22 47.15 20.72 23.81
C SER A 22 45.77 21.41 23.94
N LEU A 23 45.54 22.46 23.18
CA LEU A 23 44.20 23.00 22.99
C LEU A 23 43.29 21.83 22.65
N PRO A 24 42.11 21.76 23.26
CA PRO A 24 41.17 20.67 22.96
C PRO A 24 40.98 20.56 21.46
N LYS A 25 41.19 19.37 20.89
CA LYS A 25 41.00 19.14 19.46
C LYS A 25 39.58 19.61 19.08
N PRO A 26 39.45 20.34 17.96
CA PRO A 26 38.13 20.76 17.49
C PRO A 26 37.24 19.53 17.25
N LEU A 27 35.97 19.63 17.58
CA LEU A 27 35.01 18.57 17.32
C LEU A 27 34.62 18.61 15.84
N GLU A 28 34.82 17.48 15.17
CA GLU A 28 34.50 17.31 13.75
C GLU A 28 33.34 16.32 13.60
N GLY A 29 32.48 16.60 12.64
CA GLY A 29 31.34 15.75 12.33
C GLY A 29 31.13 15.62 10.82
N LYS A 30 30.05 14.94 10.46
CA LYS A 30 29.64 14.70 9.07
C LYS A 30 28.27 15.27 8.80
N ILE A 31 28.13 15.89 7.63
CA ILE A 31 26.85 16.32 7.08
C ILE A 31 26.16 15.10 6.53
N GLU A 32 24.93 14.86 6.95
CA GLU A 32 24.12 13.74 6.48
C GLU A 32 22.73 14.23 6.03
N LYS A 33 22.08 13.43 5.21
CA LYS A 33 20.70 13.64 4.79
C LYS A 33 19.92 12.39 5.09
N GLU A 34 18.67 12.55 5.52
CA GLU A 34 17.79 11.39 5.69
C GLU A 34 17.59 10.69 4.37
N GLN A 35 17.62 9.36 4.42
CA GLN A 35 17.46 8.50 3.25
C GLN A 35 16.14 7.76 3.31
N ILE A 36 15.52 7.61 2.15
CA ILE A 36 14.36 6.76 1.97
C ILE A 36 14.65 5.71 0.91
N ALA A 37 14.27 4.46 1.20
CA ALA A 37 14.33 3.37 0.24
C ALA A 37 13.00 3.24 -0.49
N VAL A 38 13.07 3.08 -1.80
CA VAL A 38 11.92 2.79 -2.66
C VAL A 38 11.85 1.30 -2.89
N THR A 39 10.74 0.68 -2.46
CA THR A 39 10.53 -0.76 -2.55
C THR A 39 9.29 -1.09 -3.37
N THR A 40 9.18 -2.33 -3.86
CA THR A 40 7.96 -2.86 -4.48
C THR A 40 7.23 -3.80 -3.52
N LYS A 41 5.90 -3.87 -3.64
CA LYS A 41 5.06 -4.83 -2.91
C LYS A 41 4.83 -6.11 -3.69
N VAL A 42 5.02 -6.09 -5.01
CA VAL A 42 4.82 -7.23 -5.90
C VAL A 42 6.11 -7.56 -6.64
N PRO A 43 6.43 -8.84 -6.83
CA PRO A 43 7.57 -9.20 -7.66
C PRO A 43 7.28 -8.92 -9.13
N GLY A 44 8.29 -8.47 -9.87
CA GLY A 44 8.17 -8.18 -11.29
C GLY A 44 9.53 -7.93 -11.92
N LYS A 45 9.63 -8.05 -13.24
CA LYS A 45 10.85 -7.72 -13.98
C LYS A 45 10.89 -6.22 -14.28
N ILE A 46 12.04 -5.59 -14.13
CA ILE A 46 12.21 -4.17 -14.50
C ILE A 46 12.06 -4.03 -16.03
N GLU A 47 11.01 -3.37 -16.47
CA GLU A 47 10.76 -3.05 -17.88
C GLU A 47 11.49 -1.77 -18.31
N GLU A 48 11.41 -0.73 -17.46
CA GLU A 48 11.96 0.59 -17.74
C GLU A 48 12.41 1.28 -16.46
N ILE A 49 13.51 2.05 -16.55
CA ILE A 49 13.99 2.96 -15.50
C ILE A 49 13.91 4.37 -16.07
N ARG A 50 13.13 5.27 -15.44
CA ARG A 50 12.86 6.63 -15.93
C ARG A 50 13.69 7.72 -15.29
N VAL A 51 14.50 7.37 -14.31
CA VAL A 51 15.30 8.31 -13.52
C VAL A 51 16.76 7.94 -13.55
N LYS A 52 17.62 8.90 -13.17
CA LYS A 52 19.06 8.73 -13.05
C LYS A 52 19.53 9.08 -11.65
N THR A 53 20.66 8.50 -11.25
CA THR A 53 21.37 8.90 -10.03
C THR A 53 21.69 10.41 -10.06
N GLY A 54 21.46 11.10 -8.96
CA GLY A 54 21.58 12.55 -8.82
C GLY A 54 20.39 13.36 -9.31
N GLN A 55 19.37 12.73 -9.91
CA GLN A 55 18.17 13.42 -10.38
C GLN A 55 17.23 13.73 -9.20
N PHE A 56 16.74 14.94 -9.15
CA PHE A 56 15.64 15.32 -8.27
C PHE A 56 14.31 14.85 -8.84
N VAL A 57 13.43 14.32 -7.96
CA VAL A 57 12.09 13.82 -8.30
C VAL A 57 11.08 14.30 -7.28
N HIS A 58 9.86 14.56 -7.75
CA HIS A 58 8.74 14.91 -6.88
C HIS A 58 7.98 13.66 -6.42
N LYS A 59 7.32 13.77 -5.28
CA LYS A 59 6.40 12.76 -4.78
C LYS A 59 5.38 12.37 -5.87
N GLY A 60 5.29 11.08 -6.15
CA GLY A 60 4.38 10.54 -7.16
C GLY A 60 4.99 10.42 -8.56
N ASP A 61 6.20 10.92 -8.80
CA ASP A 61 6.89 10.70 -10.07
C ASP A 61 7.18 9.20 -10.25
N THR A 62 7.03 8.72 -11.48
CA THR A 62 7.33 7.32 -11.81
C THR A 62 8.83 7.14 -11.97
N LEU A 63 9.42 6.34 -11.10
CA LEU A 63 10.85 6.02 -11.10
C LEU A 63 11.17 4.86 -12.02
N MET A 64 10.37 3.79 -11.94
CA MET A 64 10.55 2.54 -12.69
C MET A 64 9.20 1.98 -13.10
N VAL A 65 9.22 1.11 -14.11
CA VAL A 65 8.06 0.34 -14.58
C VAL A 65 8.40 -1.13 -14.48
N LEU A 66 7.47 -1.92 -13.90
CA LEU A 66 7.58 -3.37 -13.78
C LEU A 66 6.73 -4.06 -14.85
N GLU A 67 7.22 -5.14 -15.42
CA GLU A 67 6.47 -6.11 -16.19
C GLU A 67 5.83 -7.12 -15.22
N LEU A 68 4.50 -7.23 -15.24
CA LEU A 68 3.71 -8.04 -14.29
C LEU A 68 2.76 -9.00 -15.02
N PRO A 69 3.28 -9.97 -15.80
CA PRO A 69 2.43 -10.84 -16.63
C PRO A 69 1.48 -11.70 -15.80
N GLU A 70 1.88 -12.15 -14.61
CA GLU A 70 1.02 -12.93 -13.71
C GLU A 70 -0.14 -12.10 -13.18
N VAL A 71 0.08 -10.81 -12.88
CA VAL A 71 -0.97 -9.89 -12.43
C VAL A 71 -1.95 -9.62 -13.58
N GLU A 72 -1.46 -9.44 -14.79
CA GLU A 72 -2.29 -9.24 -15.98
C GLU A 72 -3.16 -10.47 -16.26
N ALA A 73 -2.60 -11.68 -16.19
CA ALA A 73 -3.36 -12.92 -16.35
C ALA A 73 -4.44 -13.07 -15.26
N LYS A 74 -4.11 -12.79 -13.99
CA LYS A 74 -5.08 -12.78 -12.89
C LYS A 74 -6.17 -11.72 -13.08
N ALA A 75 -5.83 -10.55 -13.62
CA ALA A 75 -6.81 -9.50 -13.90
C ALA A 75 -7.83 -9.95 -14.97
N LEU A 76 -7.38 -10.61 -16.02
CA LEU A 76 -8.26 -11.18 -17.04
C LEU A 76 -9.17 -12.27 -16.43
N GLN A 77 -8.61 -13.17 -15.63
CA GLN A 77 -9.37 -14.21 -14.93
C GLN A 77 -10.44 -13.61 -14.01
N ALA A 78 -10.09 -12.63 -13.19
CA ALA A 78 -11.02 -11.96 -12.27
C ALA A 78 -12.15 -11.24 -13.03
N LYS A 79 -11.83 -10.54 -14.13
CA LYS A 79 -12.83 -9.90 -15.00
C LYS A 79 -13.79 -10.91 -15.61
N SER A 80 -13.28 -12.05 -16.08
CA SER A 80 -14.10 -13.13 -16.64
C SER A 80 -15.03 -13.75 -15.59
N ALA A 81 -14.53 -13.94 -14.36
CA ALA A 81 -15.33 -14.45 -13.24
C ALA A 81 -16.44 -13.44 -12.84
N LEU A 82 -16.15 -12.14 -12.86
CA LEU A 82 -17.15 -11.09 -12.62
C LEU A 82 -18.22 -11.10 -13.71
N ALA A 83 -17.84 -11.22 -14.98
CA ALA A 83 -18.79 -11.28 -16.08
C ALA A 83 -19.74 -12.50 -15.96
N ALA A 84 -19.21 -13.67 -15.57
CA ALA A 84 -20.02 -14.87 -15.35
C ALA A 84 -20.97 -14.69 -14.15
N ALA A 85 -20.48 -14.14 -13.03
CA ALA A 85 -21.30 -13.87 -11.86
C ALA A 85 -22.39 -12.80 -12.13
N GLN A 86 -22.08 -11.79 -12.93
CA GLN A 86 -23.05 -10.79 -13.38
C GLN A 86 -24.15 -11.44 -14.22
N ALA A 87 -23.80 -12.27 -15.19
CA ALA A 87 -24.77 -13.00 -16.01
C ALA A 87 -25.69 -13.89 -15.16
N GLN A 88 -25.12 -14.55 -14.14
CA GLN A 88 -25.91 -15.38 -13.21
C GLN A 88 -26.87 -14.56 -12.38
N TYR A 89 -26.44 -13.37 -11.90
CA TYR A 89 -27.32 -12.44 -11.20
C TYR A 89 -28.46 -11.95 -12.11
N ASP A 90 -28.13 -11.56 -13.35
CA ASP A 90 -29.12 -11.08 -14.32
C ASP A 90 -30.18 -12.15 -14.64
N MET A 91 -29.76 -13.42 -14.77
CA MET A 91 -30.69 -14.55 -14.95
C MET A 91 -31.59 -14.73 -13.71
N ALA A 92 -31.05 -14.61 -12.50
CA ALA A 92 -31.84 -14.71 -11.27
C ALA A 92 -32.86 -13.59 -11.13
N VAL A 93 -32.54 -12.39 -11.59
CA VAL A 93 -33.45 -11.21 -11.54
C VAL A 93 -34.48 -11.27 -12.66
N LYS A 94 -34.11 -11.59 -13.90
CA LYS A 94 -35.02 -11.61 -15.06
C LYS A 94 -36.09 -12.71 -14.95
N GLY A 95 -35.77 -13.84 -14.31
CA GLY A 95 -36.67 -14.97 -14.23
C GLY A 95 -36.88 -15.69 -15.57
N ALA A 96 -38.14 -15.99 -15.91
CA ALA A 96 -38.44 -16.72 -17.14
C ALA A 96 -38.18 -15.88 -18.40
N THR A 97 -37.86 -16.58 -19.48
CA THR A 97 -37.76 -15.98 -20.81
C THR A 97 -39.16 -15.60 -21.35
N ASP A 98 -39.20 -14.63 -22.27
CA ASP A 98 -40.43 -14.20 -22.92
C ASP A 98 -41.18 -15.38 -23.57
N GLY A 99 -40.43 -16.34 -24.18
CA GLY A 99 -41.01 -17.54 -24.76
C GLY A 99 -41.68 -18.47 -23.74
N GLN A 100 -41.07 -18.66 -22.57
CA GLN A 100 -41.67 -19.44 -21.49
C GLN A 100 -42.94 -18.75 -20.96
N MET A 101 -42.88 -17.45 -20.79
CA MET A 101 -44.06 -16.68 -20.34
C MET A 101 -45.20 -16.79 -21.36
N GLN A 102 -44.93 -16.67 -22.64
CA GLN A 102 -45.90 -16.82 -23.71
C GLN A 102 -46.55 -18.20 -23.74
N GLN A 103 -45.77 -19.29 -23.54
CA GLN A 103 -46.30 -20.65 -23.43
C GLN A 103 -47.26 -20.81 -22.24
N LEU A 104 -46.90 -20.30 -21.07
CA LEU A 104 -47.75 -20.35 -19.88
C LEU A 104 -49.06 -19.55 -20.06
N GLN A 105 -48.97 -18.38 -20.68
CA GLN A 105 -50.13 -17.58 -21.00
C GLN A 105 -51.10 -18.29 -21.96
N ALA A 106 -50.59 -18.94 -22.99
CA ALA A 106 -51.37 -19.72 -23.95
C ALA A 106 -52.06 -20.93 -23.25
N LYS A 107 -51.33 -21.65 -22.35
CA LYS A 107 -51.87 -22.73 -21.52
C LYS A 107 -53.00 -22.22 -20.64
N ALA A 108 -52.82 -21.10 -19.93
CA ALA A 108 -53.84 -20.50 -19.07
C ALA A 108 -55.07 -20.05 -19.84
N ALA A 109 -54.88 -19.51 -21.05
CA ALA A 109 -56.01 -19.11 -21.93
C ALA A 109 -56.87 -20.32 -22.32
N GLY A 110 -56.26 -21.44 -22.73
CA GLY A 110 -57.01 -22.67 -23.03
C GLY A 110 -57.78 -23.24 -21.82
N LEU A 111 -57.16 -23.21 -20.62
CA LEU A 111 -57.81 -23.64 -19.38
C LEU A 111 -58.95 -22.67 -18.96
N LYS A 112 -58.78 -21.39 -19.27
CA LYS A 112 -59.87 -20.40 -19.04
C LYS A 112 -61.10 -20.69 -19.89
N GLU A 113 -60.91 -21.03 -21.16
CA GLU A 113 -62.03 -21.41 -22.03
C GLU A 113 -62.77 -22.65 -21.53
N GLN A 114 -62.02 -23.67 -21.06
CA GLN A 114 -62.62 -24.85 -20.43
C GLN A 114 -63.40 -24.50 -19.16
N TYR A 115 -62.85 -23.66 -18.30
CA TYR A 115 -63.52 -23.17 -17.11
C TYR A 115 -64.80 -22.38 -17.47
N ASP A 116 -64.75 -21.44 -18.42
CA ASP A 116 -65.88 -20.63 -18.86
C ASP A 116 -67.02 -21.52 -19.45
N PHE A 117 -66.65 -22.55 -20.22
CA PHE A 117 -67.62 -23.54 -20.72
C PHE A 117 -68.25 -24.36 -19.58
N ALA A 118 -67.48 -24.85 -18.64
CA ALA A 118 -67.96 -25.59 -17.48
C ALA A 118 -68.87 -24.73 -16.59
N GLN A 119 -68.54 -23.46 -16.44
CA GLN A 119 -69.35 -22.50 -15.69
C GLN A 119 -70.72 -22.25 -16.35
N LYS A 120 -70.75 -22.09 -17.68
CA LYS A 120 -71.99 -21.99 -18.43
C LYS A 120 -72.81 -23.25 -18.29
N SER A 121 -72.20 -24.43 -18.30
CA SER A 121 -72.83 -25.73 -18.20
C SER A 121 -73.47 -25.91 -16.82
N ILE A 122 -72.73 -25.61 -15.72
CA ILE A 122 -73.31 -25.77 -14.36
C ILE A 122 -74.45 -24.77 -14.09
N ASN A 123 -74.38 -23.56 -14.64
CA ASN A 123 -75.42 -22.60 -14.53
C ASN A 123 -76.74 -23.09 -15.20
N ARG A 124 -76.65 -23.71 -16.39
CA ARG A 124 -77.79 -24.34 -17.05
C ARG A 124 -78.32 -25.50 -16.23
N MET A 125 -77.46 -26.42 -15.73
CA MET A 125 -77.84 -27.54 -14.89
C MET A 125 -78.53 -27.09 -13.59
N ARG A 126 -78.10 -25.97 -13.01
CA ARG A 126 -78.73 -25.38 -11.84
C ARG A 126 -80.20 -25.00 -12.11
N ASN A 127 -80.48 -24.33 -13.25
CA ASN A 127 -81.79 -23.94 -13.64
C ASN A 127 -82.69 -25.19 -13.91
N LEU A 128 -82.17 -26.18 -14.64
CA LEU A 128 -82.88 -27.41 -14.93
C LEU A 128 -83.19 -28.21 -13.64
N LEU A 129 -82.32 -28.19 -12.65
CA LEU A 129 -82.53 -28.82 -11.36
C LEU A 129 -83.68 -28.12 -10.60
N GLN A 130 -83.66 -26.75 -10.62
CA GLN A 130 -84.70 -25.96 -10.02
C GLN A 130 -86.10 -26.26 -10.63
N ASP A 131 -86.10 -26.48 -11.97
CA ASP A 131 -87.29 -26.83 -12.71
C ASP A 131 -87.64 -28.37 -12.59
N SER A 132 -86.87 -29.11 -11.76
CA SER A 132 -87.06 -30.58 -11.54
C SER A 132 -86.88 -31.40 -12.84
N LEU A 133 -86.18 -30.92 -13.83
CA LEU A 133 -85.97 -31.55 -15.13
C LEU A 133 -84.72 -32.49 -15.19
N ILE A 134 -83.90 -32.49 -14.13
CA ILE A 134 -82.72 -33.35 -14.00
C ILE A 134 -82.63 -33.91 -12.55
N SER A 135 -81.80 -35.00 -12.39
CA SER A 135 -81.54 -35.55 -11.07
C SER A 135 -80.43 -34.80 -10.33
N GLN A 136 -80.47 -34.86 -8.99
CA GLN A 136 -79.37 -34.33 -8.19
C GLN A 136 -78.00 -34.90 -8.58
N GLN A 137 -77.94 -36.20 -8.88
CA GLN A 137 -76.72 -36.87 -9.34
C GLN A 137 -76.12 -36.20 -10.63
N GLN A 138 -76.98 -35.91 -11.60
CA GLN A 138 -76.50 -35.23 -12.84
C GLN A 138 -75.97 -33.84 -12.60
N TYR A 139 -76.61 -33.09 -11.63
CA TYR A 139 -76.06 -31.79 -11.21
C TYR A 139 -74.71 -31.97 -10.54
N ASP A 140 -74.59 -32.90 -9.56
CA ASP A 140 -73.35 -33.09 -8.81
C ASP A 140 -72.19 -33.52 -9.70
N GLU A 141 -72.40 -34.37 -10.70
CA GLU A 141 -71.42 -34.73 -11.71
C GLU A 141 -70.95 -33.52 -12.51
N THR A 142 -71.87 -32.63 -12.94
CA THR A 142 -71.50 -31.41 -13.67
C THR A 142 -70.82 -30.40 -12.76
N TYR A 143 -71.22 -30.30 -11.50
CA TYR A 143 -70.59 -29.48 -10.50
C TYR A 143 -69.12 -29.96 -10.24
N ALA A 144 -68.87 -31.23 -10.14
CA ALA A 144 -67.51 -31.78 -10.01
C ALA A 144 -66.62 -31.42 -11.20
N LYS A 145 -67.14 -31.49 -12.45
CA LYS A 145 -66.44 -31.07 -13.66
C LYS A 145 -66.13 -29.56 -13.66
N TYR A 146 -67.07 -28.76 -13.23
CA TYR A 146 -66.88 -27.31 -13.07
C TYR A 146 -65.76 -26.98 -12.05
N GLN A 147 -65.78 -27.63 -10.89
CA GLN A 147 -64.75 -27.45 -9.85
C GLN A 147 -63.35 -27.89 -10.38
N GLY A 148 -63.29 -29.02 -11.11
CA GLY A 148 -62.06 -29.49 -11.74
C GLY A 148 -61.48 -28.46 -12.71
N ALA A 149 -62.30 -27.92 -13.63
CA ALA A 149 -61.87 -26.92 -14.60
C ALA A 149 -61.44 -25.59 -13.91
N LYS A 150 -62.18 -25.13 -12.88
CA LYS A 150 -61.83 -23.98 -12.08
C LYS A 150 -60.48 -24.12 -11.41
N ASN A 151 -60.23 -25.26 -10.75
CA ASN A 151 -58.99 -25.51 -10.05
C ASN A 151 -57.78 -25.56 -11.02
N GLN A 152 -57.96 -26.17 -12.21
CA GLN A 152 -56.90 -26.19 -13.25
C GLN A 152 -56.56 -24.77 -13.75
N TYR A 153 -57.57 -23.94 -13.98
CA TYR A 153 -57.33 -22.54 -14.38
C TYR A 153 -56.62 -21.73 -13.30
N LEU A 154 -57.05 -21.85 -12.03
CA LEU A 154 -56.41 -21.18 -10.90
C LEU A 154 -54.95 -21.65 -10.69
N ALA A 155 -54.68 -22.93 -10.89
CA ALA A 155 -53.32 -23.48 -10.83
C ALA A 155 -52.40 -22.88 -11.93
N ALA A 156 -52.93 -22.74 -13.16
CA ALA A 156 -52.16 -22.13 -14.25
C ALA A 156 -51.91 -20.63 -14.01
N GLN A 157 -52.86 -19.90 -13.40
CA GLN A 157 -52.65 -18.51 -13.00
C GLN A 157 -51.56 -18.40 -11.91
N ALA A 158 -51.58 -19.29 -10.91
CA ALA A 158 -50.55 -19.32 -9.89
C ALA A 158 -49.17 -19.62 -10.45
N GLU A 159 -49.08 -20.56 -11.44
CA GLU A 159 -47.83 -20.89 -12.14
C GLU A 159 -47.28 -19.65 -12.89
N ILE A 160 -48.10 -18.85 -13.57
CA ILE A 160 -47.72 -17.62 -14.23
C ILE A 160 -47.15 -16.61 -13.22
N GLU A 161 -47.81 -16.42 -12.10
CA GLU A 161 -47.38 -15.47 -11.06
C GLU A 161 -46.07 -15.91 -10.39
N ASP A 162 -45.88 -17.21 -10.16
CA ASP A 162 -44.62 -17.74 -9.63
C ASP A 162 -43.46 -17.51 -10.59
N VAL A 163 -43.68 -17.79 -11.86
CA VAL A 163 -42.65 -17.62 -12.90
C VAL A 163 -42.37 -16.12 -13.15
N ARG A 164 -43.38 -15.26 -13.09
CA ARG A 164 -43.23 -13.80 -13.21
C ARG A 164 -42.40 -13.20 -12.06
N ARG A 165 -42.56 -13.72 -10.86
CA ARG A 165 -41.76 -13.28 -9.69
C ARG A 165 -40.26 -13.62 -9.83
N GLY A 166 -39.91 -14.51 -10.74
CA GLY A 166 -38.51 -14.94 -10.99
C GLY A 166 -38.00 -15.81 -9.87
N ALA A 167 -36.66 -15.83 -9.75
CA ALA A 167 -36.00 -16.59 -8.68
C ALA A 167 -36.39 -16.03 -7.30
N ARG A 168 -36.46 -16.91 -6.30
CA ARG A 168 -36.71 -16.49 -4.92
C ARG A 168 -35.72 -15.42 -4.49
N ILE A 169 -36.15 -14.50 -3.63
CA ILE A 169 -35.32 -13.39 -3.16
C ILE A 169 -34.01 -13.86 -2.55
N GLU A 170 -34.00 -15.03 -1.93
CA GLU A 170 -32.80 -15.64 -1.38
C GLU A 170 -31.80 -16.02 -2.49
N GLN A 171 -32.30 -16.56 -3.61
CA GLN A 171 -31.46 -16.90 -4.77
C GLN A 171 -30.90 -15.66 -5.44
N GLN A 172 -31.70 -14.59 -5.55
CA GLN A 172 -31.23 -13.30 -6.06
C GLN A 172 -30.14 -12.71 -5.16
N LYS A 173 -30.31 -12.78 -3.83
CA LYS A 173 -29.30 -12.33 -2.84
C LYS A 173 -28.02 -13.15 -2.92
N MET A 174 -28.13 -14.48 -3.12
CA MET A 174 -26.97 -15.35 -3.29
C MET A 174 -26.19 -15.01 -4.56
N ALA A 175 -26.88 -14.80 -5.68
CA ALA A 175 -26.26 -14.41 -6.94
C ALA A 175 -25.63 -13.02 -6.85
N LEU A 176 -26.29 -12.06 -6.17
CA LEU A 176 -25.72 -10.74 -5.88
C LEU A 176 -24.43 -10.86 -5.06
N ALA A 177 -24.45 -11.63 -3.97
CA ALA A 177 -23.25 -11.84 -3.13
C ALA A 177 -22.10 -12.48 -3.92
N GLN A 178 -22.41 -13.38 -4.85
CA GLN A 178 -21.41 -13.99 -5.73
C GLN A 178 -20.79 -12.95 -6.69
N ARG A 179 -21.61 -12.07 -7.27
CA ARG A 179 -21.15 -10.95 -8.10
C ARG A 179 -20.26 -9.98 -7.31
N GLU A 180 -20.65 -9.63 -6.09
CA GLU A 180 -19.87 -8.73 -5.22
C GLU A 180 -18.53 -9.35 -4.83
N ARG A 181 -18.49 -10.66 -4.56
CA ARG A 181 -17.24 -11.38 -4.32
C ARG A 181 -16.31 -11.33 -5.53
N ALA A 182 -16.85 -11.55 -6.73
CA ALA A 182 -16.08 -11.45 -7.97
C ALA A 182 -15.58 -10.02 -8.24
N LEU A 183 -16.38 -9.00 -7.91
CA LEU A 183 -15.98 -7.59 -7.99
C LEU A 183 -14.84 -7.29 -7.00
N GLY A 184 -14.89 -7.86 -5.79
CA GLY A 184 -13.81 -7.78 -4.81
C GLY A 184 -12.48 -8.32 -5.37
N ALA A 185 -12.52 -9.48 -6.04
CA ALA A 185 -11.35 -10.06 -6.69
C ALA A 185 -10.77 -9.18 -7.81
N VAL A 186 -11.63 -8.54 -8.62
CA VAL A 186 -11.18 -7.55 -9.63
C VAL A 186 -10.51 -6.35 -8.97
N THR A 187 -11.07 -5.87 -7.87
CA THR A 187 -10.50 -4.75 -7.12
C THR A 187 -9.12 -5.09 -6.53
N GLU A 188 -9.00 -6.27 -5.94
CA GLU A 188 -7.73 -6.78 -5.37
C GLU A 188 -6.62 -6.82 -6.42
N VAL A 189 -6.90 -7.46 -7.57
CA VAL A 189 -5.92 -7.52 -8.66
C VAL A 189 -5.64 -6.15 -9.25
N GLY A 190 -6.64 -5.26 -9.28
CA GLY A 190 -6.47 -3.87 -9.70
C GLY A 190 -5.54 -3.06 -8.79
N VAL A 191 -5.48 -3.38 -7.49
CA VAL A 191 -4.48 -2.81 -6.57
C VAL A 191 -3.09 -3.31 -6.93
N ALA A 192 -2.92 -4.63 -7.14
CA ALA A 192 -1.64 -5.21 -7.54
C ALA A 192 -1.14 -4.67 -8.89
N ALA A 193 -2.04 -4.44 -9.85
CA ALA A 193 -1.70 -3.89 -11.17
C ALA A 193 -1.17 -2.45 -11.11
N ARG A 194 -1.58 -1.65 -10.12
CA ARG A 194 -1.06 -0.29 -9.91
C ARG A 194 0.39 -0.28 -9.44
N GLU A 195 0.82 -1.33 -8.75
CA GLU A 195 2.22 -1.50 -8.34
C GLU A 195 3.20 -1.72 -9.52
N ARG A 196 2.68 -1.78 -10.77
CA ARG A 196 3.50 -1.74 -11.98
C ARG A 196 4.36 -0.47 -12.03
N TYR A 197 3.82 0.65 -11.54
CA TYR A 197 4.54 1.92 -11.51
C TYR A 197 5.14 2.14 -10.13
N ILE A 198 6.46 2.11 -10.06
CA ILE A 198 7.20 2.42 -8.84
C ILE A 198 7.31 3.93 -8.74
N LEU A 199 6.64 4.50 -7.75
CA LEU A 199 6.52 5.94 -7.57
C LEU A 199 7.46 6.43 -6.47
N ALA A 200 7.93 7.67 -6.60
CA ALA A 200 8.64 8.37 -5.53
C ALA A 200 7.69 8.59 -4.33
N PRO A 201 8.05 8.12 -3.12
CA PRO A 201 7.19 8.25 -1.95
C PRO A 201 7.14 9.68 -1.40
N GLN A 202 8.20 10.47 -1.64
CA GLN A 202 8.35 11.86 -1.24
C GLN A 202 9.25 12.59 -2.24
N ASP A 203 9.35 13.92 -2.10
CA ASP A 203 10.35 14.71 -2.82
C ASP A 203 11.74 14.30 -2.38
N MET A 204 12.56 13.85 -3.34
CA MET A 204 13.88 13.33 -3.02
C MET A 204 14.86 13.45 -4.20
N THR A 205 16.15 13.41 -3.90
CA THR A 205 17.20 13.26 -4.91
C THR A 205 17.66 11.81 -4.94
N ILE A 206 17.61 11.16 -6.10
CA ILE A 206 18.02 9.75 -6.27
C ILE A 206 19.50 9.60 -5.94
N GLU A 207 19.80 8.76 -4.95
CA GLU A 207 21.19 8.43 -4.58
C GLU A 207 21.70 7.21 -5.33
N THR A 208 20.93 6.10 -5.26
CA THR A 208 21.29 4.85 -5.91
C THR A 208 20.10 4.22 -6.60
N ILE A 209 20.40 3.49 -7.67
CA ILE A 209 19.48 2.61 -8.37
C ILE A 209 20.11 1.22 -8.28
N ASN A 210 19.43 0.30 -7.57
CA ASN A 210 20.00 -0.99 -7.18
C ASN A 210 19.78 -2.09 -8.22
N LEU A 211 18.90 -1.89 -9.21
CA LEU A 211 18.53 -2.86 -10.23
C LEU A 211 18.64 -2.24 -11.62
N GLN A 212 18.84 -3.11 -12.60
CA GLN A 212 18.91 -2.75 -14.02
C GLN A 212 17.67 -3.25 -14.78
N VAL A 213 17.44 -2.69 -15.97
CA VAL A 213 16.41 -3.17 -16.89
C VAL A 213 16.64 -4.65 -17.20
N GLY A 214 15.62 -5.45 -17.07
CA GLY A 214 15.66 -6.90 -17.25
C GLY A 214 15.87 -7.70 -15.98
N GLU A 215 16.25 -7.10 -14.86
CA GLU A 215 16.40 -7.79 -13.58
C GLU A 215 15.05 -7.98 -12.85
N LEU A 216 14.99 -8.98 -12.00
CA LEU A 216 13.82 -9.31 -11.21
C LEU A 216 13.82 -8.52 -9.89
N ALA A 217 12.83 -7.66 -9.73
CA ALA A 217 12.52 -7.01 -8.47
C ALA A 217 11.69 -7.95 -7.58
N LEU A 218 12.15 -8.21 -6.36
CA LEU A 218 11.42 -8.99 -5.38
C LEU A 218 10.67 -8.08 -4.40
N ALA A 219 9.52 -8.53 -3.91
CA ALA A 219 8.75 -7.78 -2.92
C ALA A 219 9.58 -7.48 -1.66
N GLY A 220 9.57 -6.22 -1.21
CA GLY A 220 10.33 -5.75 -0.05
C GLY A 220 11.78 -5.39 -0.32
N TYR A 221 12.32 -5.67 -1.51
CA TYR A 221 13.68 -5.24 -1.86
C TYR A 221 13.71 -3.75 -2.21
N SER A 222 14.80 -3.08 -1.82
CA SER A 222 15.06 -1.70 -2.21
C SER A 222 15.49 -1.63 -3.67
N LEU A 223 14.66 -1.00 -4.50
CA LEU A 223 14.91 -0.80 -5.94
C LEU A 223 15.78 0.43 -6.19
N ALA A 224 15.58 1.46 -5.39
CA ALA A 224 16.34 2.70 -5.38
C ALA A 224 16.36 3.28 -3.98
N SER A 225 17.30 4.18 -3.72
CA SER A 225 17.29 5.04 -2.54
C SER A 225 17.51 6.49 -2.94
N GLY A 226 17.05 7.40 -2.11
CA GLY A 226 17.27 8.82 -2.31
C GLY A 226 17.34 9.59 -1.00
N TYR A 227 17.95 10.77 -1.08
CA TYR A 227 17.98 11.74 0.01
C TYR A 227 16.73 12.58 0.00
N LEU A 228 16.08 12.70 1.15
CA LEU A 228 14.92 13.57 1.33
C LEU A 228 15.34 15.05 1.26
N VAL A 229 14.46 15.86 0.72
CA VAL A 229 14.60 17.31 0.70
C VAL A 229 14.26 17.84 2.09
N ASP A 230 14.95 18.93 2.51
CA ASP A 230 14.77 19.60 3.80
C ASP A 230 15.13 18.77 5.04
N GLU A 231 15.70 17.59 4.87
CA GLU A 231 16.06 16.66 5.94
C GLU A 231 17.60 16.51 6.07
N THR A 232 18.32 17.63 5.91
CA THR A 232 19.77 17.68 6.15
C THR A 232 20.05 17.82 7.63
N PHE A 233 21.00 17.06 8.14
CA PHE A 233 21.45 17.17 9.52
C PHE A 233 22.97 17.02 9.64
N PHE A 234 23.49 17.54 10.75
CA PHE A 234 24.90 17.44 11.12
C PHE A 234 25.02 16.38 12.21
N ARG A 235 25.80 15.35 11.95
CA ARG A 235 26.08 14.27 12.91
C ARG A 235 27.45 14.46 13.52
N LEU A 236 27.50 14.63 14.82
CA LEU A 236 28.70 14.82 15.61
C LEU A 236 28.81 13.75 16.67
N THR A 237 29.99 13.17 16.84
CA THR A 237 30.28 12.27 17.95
C THR A 237 31.07 13.04 19.00
N VAL A 238 30.58 13.04 20.24
CA VAL A 238 31.12 13.83 21.36
C VAL A 238 31.40 12.91 22.53
N PRO A 239 32.56 12.99 23.18
CA PRO A 239 32.84 12.25 24.41
C PRO A 239 32.04 12.79 25.60
N GLU A 240 31.81 11.95 26.60
CA GLU A 240 31.04 12.28 27.80
C GLU A 240 31.55 13.55 28.50
N SER A 241 32.87 13.73 28.56
CA SER A 241 33.51 14.90 29.17
C SER A 241 33.10 16.22 28.53
N ARG A 242 32.72 16.22 27.23
CA ARG A 242 32.35 17.39 26.45
C ARG A 242 30.88 17.50 26.12
N VAL A 243 30.05 16.47 26.44
CA VAL A 243 28.61 16.49 26.09
C VAL A 243 27.85 17.65 26.72
N LYS A 244 28.35 18.20 27.83
CA LYS A 244 27.79 19.38 28.50
C LYS A 244 27.81 20.65 27.65
N GLU A 245 28.69 20.71 26.63
CA GLU A 245 28.75 21.83 25.69
C GLU A 245 27.51 21.88 24.78
N PHE A 246 26.74 20.77 24.71
CA PHE A 246 25.57 20.62 23.86
C PHE A 246 24.33 20.44 24.74
N ALA A 247 23.37 21.33 24.58
CA ALA A 247 22.04 21.17 25.18
C ALA A 247 21.00 21.20 24.06
N VAL A 248 19.96 20.36 24.18
CA VAL A 248 18.87 20.31 23.18
C VAL A 248 18.26 21.71 23.06
N ASN A 249 17.94 22.12 21.82
CA ASN A 249 17.46 23.44 21.42
C ASN A 249 18.48 24.58 21.51
N THR A 250 19.76 24.33 21.78
CA THR A 250 20.81 25.37 21.70
C THR A 250 21.35 25.49 20.27
N GLU A 251 21.77 26.67 19.89
CA GLU A 251 22.39 26.91 18.58
C GLU A 251 23.92 26.85 18.68
N LYS A 252 24.53 26.32 17.64
CA LYS A 252 25.98 26.18 17.46
C LYS A 252 26.38 26.71 16.10
N THR A 253 27.54 27.34 16.06
CA THR A 253 28.17 27.73 14.81
C THR A 253 29.06 26.62 14.30
N LEU A 254 28.78 26.15 13.10
CA LEU A 254 29.54 25.12 12.41
C LEU A 254 30.32 25.75 11.27
N THR A 255 31.57 25.36 11.11
CA THR A 255 32.44 25.80 10.00
C THR A 255 32.53 24.68 8.97
N ILE A 256 32.28 24.98 7.71
CA ILE A 256 32.28 24.02 6.60
C ILE A 256 33.57 24.17 5.79
N PRO A 257 34.57 23.31 5.97
CA PRO A 257 35.90 23.48 5.34
C PRO A 257 35.87 23.53 3.82
N TYR A 258 35.05 22.69 3.15
CA TYR A 258 35.01 22.65 1.69
C TYR A 258 34.33 23.88 1.05
N LEU A 259 33.69 24.74 1.85
CA LEU A 259 33.14 26.03 1.44
C LEU A 259 33.98 27.21 1.96
N ASP A 260 35.30 27.05 1.89
CA ASP A 260 36.25 28.09 2.33
C ASP A 260 36.03 28.57 3.78
N GLY A 261 35.54 27.68 4.65
CA GLY A 261 35.27 27.97 6.05
C GLY A 261 33.96 28.76 6.30
N LYS A 262 32.97 28.66 5.39
CA LYS A 262 31.64 29.22 5.57
C LYS A 262 31.04 28.78 6.89
N GLU A 263 30.50 29.70 7.66
CA GLU A 263 29.83 29.44 8.92
C GLU A 263 28.34 29.15 8.69
N VAL A 264 27.84 28.14 9.35
CA VAL A 264 26.44 27.70 9.31
C VAL A 264 25.92 27.61 10.74
N GLN A 265 24.77 28.19 11.01
CA GLN A 265 24.07 28.05 12.28
C GLN A 265 23.27 26.76 12.29
N ALA A 266 23.45 25.95 13.32
CA ALA A 266 22.71 24.70 13.50
C ALA A 266 22.21 24.57 14.93
N ARG A 267 21.02 24.01 15.10
CA ARG A 267 20.36 23.80 16.37
C ARG A 267 20.47 22.33 16.79
N VAL A 268 20.84 22.10 18.04
CA VAL A 268 20.89 20.74 18.63
C VAL A 268 19.48 20.18 18.72
N GLU A 269 19.20 19.09 18.00
CA GLU A 269 17.91 18.38 18.01
C GLU A 269 17.87 17.27 19.06
N SER A 270 18.94 16.46 19.10
CA SER A 270 18.99 15.29 19.98
C SER A 270 20.40 14.91 20.36
N ILE A 271 20.49 14.24 21.51
CA ILE A 271 21.73 13.67 22.05
C ILE A 271 21.42 12.22 22.43
N LYS A 272 22.18 11.28 21.88
CA LYS A 272 21.98 9.84 22.07
C LYS A 272 23.30 9.17 22.43
N ALA A 273 23.31 8.34 23.50
CA ALA A 273 24.46 7.51 23.82
C ALA A 273 24.70 6.47 22.71
N LEU A 274 25.94 6.32 22.28
CA LEU A 274 26.33 5.29 21.33
C LEU A 274 26.63 3.99 22.08
N THR A 275 25.90 2.94 21.72
CA THR A 275 25.99 1.62 22.36
C THR A 275 26.93 0.64 21.67
N SER A 276 27.44 0.98 20.48
CA SER A 276 28.23 0.06 19.64
C SER A 276 29.70 0.44 19.59
N TYR A 277 30.54 -0.48 20.03
CA TYR A 277 32.00 -0.37 20.07
C TYR A 277 32.67 -0.15 18.72
N ALA A 278 32.12 -0.72 17.67
CA ALA A 278 32.69 -0.61 16.31
C ALA A 278 32.63 0.80 15.70
N SER A 279 31.65 1.61 16.11
CA SER A 279 31.50 2.99 15.65
C SER A 279 32.48 3.95 16.36
N ILE A 280 32.94 3.57 17.52
CA ILE A 280 33.81 4.38 18.40
C ILE A 280 35.24 4.46 17.85
N SER A 281 35.84 3.33 17.52
CA SER A 281 37.22 3.26 17.05
C SER A 281 37.41 3.89 15.66
N THR A 282 36.37 3.92 14.83
CA THR A 282 36.42 4.53 13.48
C THR A 282 36.26 6.04 13.53
N ALA A 283 35.48 6.56 14.49
CA ALA A 283 35.24 8.00 14.61
C ALA A 283 36.38 8.74 15.36
N TYR A 284 37.04 8.07 16.32
CA TYR A 284 38.10 8.63 17.16
C TYR A 284 39.20 7.59 17.45
N PRO A 285 40.13 7.38 16.54
CA PRO A 285 41.22 6.38 16.74
C PRO A 285 42.16 6.68 17.91
N ASP A 286 42.23 7.93 18.37
CA ASP A 286 43.08 8.37 19.48
C ASP A 286 42.35 8.47 20.83
N PHE A 287 41.11 8.00 20.91
CA PHE A 287 40.35 8.08 22.15
C PHE A 287 40.61 6.89 23.08
N GLU A 288 40.93 7.16 24.36
CA GLU A 288 41.01 6.12 25.36
C GLU A 288 39.61 5.50 25.59
N ILE A 289 39.55 4.17 25.61
CA ILE A 289 38.36 3.29 25.58
C ILE A 289 37.42 3.47 26.80
N GLN A 290 37.68 4.42 27.71
CA GLN A 290 36.99 4.54 28.97
C GLN A 290 35.84 5.56 29.01
N GLU A 291 35.64 6.37 27.98
CA GLU A 291 34.56 7.36 27.98
C GLU A 291 33.39 6.93 27.03
N THR A 292 32.17 7.12 27.52
CA THR A 292 30.95 6.96 26.73
C THR A 292 30.93 8.01 25.61
N LEU A 293 30.67 7.59 24.39
CA LEU A 293 30.46 8.51 23.27
C LEU A 293 28.98 8.79 23.07
N PHE A 294 28.68 10.04 22.73
CA PHE A 294 27.34 10.50 22.43
C PHE A 294 27.28 10.98 20.99
N GLU A 295 26.26 10.57 20.27
CA GLU A 295 25.88 11.16 19.01
C GLU A 295 25.04 12.39 19.27
N VAL A 296 25.46 13.52 18.74
CA VAL A 296 24.73 14.78 18.75
C VAL A 296 24.25 15.06 17.33
N ARG A 297 22.95 15.18 17.16
CA ARG A 297 22.33 15.57 15.89
C ARG A 297 21.94 17.04 15.96
N LEU A 298 22.33 17.79 14.92
CA LEU A 298 21.98 19.20 14.80
C LEU A 298 21.28 19.42 13.45
N ALA A 299 20.23 20.23 13.44
CA ALA A 299 19.59 20.67 12.21
C ALA A 299 20.11 22.05 11.77
N PRO A 300 20.26 22.33 10.48
CA PRO A 300 20.55 23.67 10.00
C PRO A 300 19.38 24.61 10.34
N VAL A 301 19.69 25.83 10.82
CA VAL A 301 18.67 26.85 11.04
C VAL A 301 18.10 27.36 9.71
N ASP A 302 18.95 27.46 8.69
CA ASP A 302 18.54 27.74 7.32
C ASP A 302 18.46 26.43 6.54
N VAL A 303 17.22 25.97 6.30
CA VAL A 303 16.93 24.71 5.62
C VAL A 303 17.38 24.73 4.16
N GLN A 304 17.24 25.87 3.47
CA GLN A 304 17.66 25.98 2.06
C GLN A 304 19.18 25.84 1.94
N LEU A 305 19.94 26.51 2.81
CA LEU A 305 21.37 26.32 2.88
C LEU A 305 21.73 24.86 3.17
N GLY A 306 20.96 24.19 4.06
CA GLY A 306 21.14 22.76 4.35
C GLY A 306 21.03 21.87 3.11
N ASN A 307 20.10 22.16 2.21
CA ASN A 307 19.91 21.40 0.97
C ASN A 307 21.07 21.50 0.00
N GLU A 308 21.77 22.64 -0.02
CA GLU A 308 22.93 22.87 -0.87
C GLU A 308 24.20 22.15 -0.37
N LEU A 309 24.23 21.73 0.90
CA LEU A 309 25.40 21.08 1.48
C LEU A 309 25.61 19.66 0.90
N LEU A 310 26.89 19.34 0.68
CA LEU A 310 27.31 18.04 0.22
C LEU A 310 27.19 17.01 1.34
N THR A 311 26.46 15.93 1.08
CA THR A 311 26.35 14.78 1.99
C THR A 311 27.73 14.14 2.20
N LYS A 312 28.01 13.67 3.43
CA LYS A 312 29.29 13.08 3.87
C LYS A 312 30.46 14.07 3.98
N ALA A 313 30.27 15.35 3.63
CA ALA A 313 31.27 16.36 3.90
C ALA A 313 31.50 16.55 5.40
N SER A 314 32.70 17.04 5.77
CA SER A 314 33.04 17.31 7.17
C SER A 314 32.65 18.72 7.56
N PHE A 315 32.35 18.91 8.82
CA PHE A 315 32.21 20.21 9.46
C PHE A 315 32.96 20.21 10.79
N VAL A 316 33.27 21.41 11.28
CA VAL A 316 33.96 21.63 12.57
C VAL A 316 33.08 22.50 13.43
N VAL A 317 32.95 22.14 14.72
CA VAL A 317 32.22 22.97 15.71
C VAL A 317 33.17 24.03 16.22
N LYS A 318 32.69 25.27 16.25
CA LYS A 318 33.46 26.43 16.70
C LYS A 318 33.31 26.67 18.22
#